data_7b100f8ff0f0a2c474b3ed685ad6fb0d
#
_entry.id   7b100f8ff0f0a2c474b3ed685ad6fb0d
#
_cell.length_a   1.000
_cell.length_b   1.000
_cell.length_c   1.000
_cell.angle_alpha   90.00
_cell.angle_beta   90.00
_cell.angle_gamma   90.00
#
_symmetry.space_group_name_H-M   'P 1'
#
loop_
_entity.id
_entity.type
_entity.pdbx_description
1 polymer ?
#
loop_
_entity_poly.entity_id
_entity_poly.type
_entity_poly.pdbx_seq_one_letter_code
_entity_poly.pdbx_strand_id
1 'polypeptide(L)'
;EAARAAIGRALDAWKAGAVKSLPKQSPPILFEDDDLITGHSLVSWSFASPTAPILPCQNVGVQLTLRARSGESVERLAHYQVLTSPKLSVRRTDF
;
A
#
# COMPACT_ATOMS: atom_id res chain seq x y z
N GLU A 1 -1.44 15.65 -0.65
CA GLU A 1 -1.76 15.17 0.68
C GLU A 1 -0.85 14.03 1.10
N ALA A 2 -0.27 14.14 2.31
CA ALA A 2 0.82 13.25 2.75
C ALA A 2 0.41 11.77 2.84
N ALA A 3 -0.80 11.49 3.32
CA ALA A 3 -1.26 10.10 3.48
C ALA A 3 -1.44 9.41 2.12
N ARG A 4 -2.06 10.12 1.18
CA ARG A 4 -2.27 9.60 -0.17
C ARG A 4 -0.94 9.38 -0.89
N ALA A 5 0.00 10.32 -0.73
CA ALA A 5 1.33 10.21 -1.30
C ALA A 5 2.10 9.03 -0.71
N ALA A 6 2.00 8.80 0.61
CA ALA A 6 2.67 7.68 1.26
C ALA A 6 2.15 6.33 0.74
N ILE A 7 0.83 6.19 0.63
CA ILE A 7 0.22 4.97 0.07
C ILE A 7 0.71 4.75 -1.37
N GLY A 8 0.68 5.80 -2.18
CA GLY A 8 1.13 5.72 -3.58
C GLY A 8 2.58 5.28 -3.70
N ARG A 9 3.48 5.86 -2.88
CA ARG A 9 4.89 5.48 -2.89
C ARG A 9 5.09 4.01 -2.50
N ALA A 10 4.37 3.55 -1.47
CA ALA A 10 4.47 2.16 -1.01
C ALA A 10 3.98 1.20 -2.09
N LEU A 11 2.82 1.47 -2.68
CA LEU A 11 2.23 0.59 -3.68
C LEU A 11 3.03 0.60 -4.98
N ASP A 12 3.54 1.76 -5.41
CA ASP A 12 4.37 1.84 -6.60
C ASP A 12 5.68 1.07 -6.42
N ALA A 13 6.28 1.11 -5.23
CA ALA A 13 7.45 0.32 -4.93
C ALA A 13 7.16 -1.19 -4.99
N TRP A 14 6.00 -1.60 -4.47
CA TRP A 14 5.58 -3.00 -4.55
C TRP A 14 5.40 -3.43 -6.02
N LYS A 15 4.71 -2.61 -6.81
CA LYS A 15 4.49 -2.88 -8.24
C LYS A 15 5.81 -3.00 -9.00
N ALA A 16 6.80 -2.19 -8.65
CA ALA A 16 8.13 -2.20 -9.28
C ALA A 16 9.05 -3.29 -8.75
N GLY A 17 8.64 -4.02 -7.69
CA GLY A 17 9.51 -5.00 -7.04
C GLY A 17 10.60 -4.37 -6.19
N ALA A 18 10.40 -3.12 -5.73
CA ALA A 18 11.42 -2.33 -5.04
C ALA A 18 11.02 -1.99 -3.59
N VAL A 19 10.22 -2.85 -2.94
CA VAL A 19 9.74 -2.60 -1.58
C VAL A 19 10.90 -2.39 -0.60
N LYS A 20 12.02 -3.07 -0.82
CA LYS A 20 13.19 -2.94 0.06
C LYS A 20 13.82 -1.55 0.02
N SER A 21 13.48 -0.74 -0.98
CA SER A 21 13.99 0.63 -1.07
C SER A 21 13.22 1.60 -0.17
N LEU A 22 12.01 1.25 0.28
CA LEU A 22 11.16 2.15 1.05
C LEU A 22 11.81 2.69 2.34
N PRO A 23 12.47 1.85 3.16
CA PRO A 23 13.14 2.37 4.35
C PRO A 23 14.34 3.27 4.05
N LYS A 24 14.83 3.23 2.81
CA LYS A 24 15.99 4.02 2.38
C LYS A 24 15.59 5.33 1.70
N GLN A 25 14.30 5.55 1.47
CA GLN A 25 13.80 6.77 0.87
C GLN A 25 13.75 7.91 1.89
N SER A 26 13.54 9.12 1.40
CA SER A 26 13.43 10.30 2.24
C SER A 26 12.07 10.97 1.98
N PRO A 27 11.13 10.93 2.97
CA PRO A 27 11.23 10.21 4.24
C PRO A 27 11.10 8.68 4.08
N PRO A 28 11.69 7.88 4.96
CA PRO A 28 11.54 6.44 4.89
C PRO A 28 10.12 6.02 5.22
N ILE A 29 9.66 4.92 4.60
CA ILE A 29 8.32 4.38 4.78
C ILE A 29 8.44 2.94 5.30
N LEU A 30 7.70 2.64 6.39
CA LEU A 30 7.46 1.27 6.82
C LEU A 30 6.18 0.80 6.13
N PHE A 31 6.25 -0.29 5.39
CA PHE A 31 5.11 -0.83 4.66
C PHE A 31 4.84 -2.26 5.12
N GLU A 32 3.62 -2.51 5.61
CA GLU A 32 3.18 -3.82 6.07
C GLU A 32 1.92 -4.23 5.32
N ASP A 33 1.96 -5.36 4.63
CA ASP A 33 0.85 -5.87 3.84
C ASP A 33 0.92 -7.39 3.79
N ASP A 34 -0.17 -8.06 4.17
CA ASP A 34 -0.22 -9.52 4.24
C ASP A 34 -0.06 -10.17 2.87
N ASP A 35 -0.65 -9.60 1.82
CA ASP A 35 -0.50 -10.14 0.46
C ASP A 35 0.94 -10.02 -0.03
N LEU A 36 1.63 -8.94 0.33
CA LEU A 36 3.05 -8.78 0.03
C LEU A 36 3.87 -9.86 0.74
N ILE A 37 3.61 -10.09 2.02
CA ILE A 37 4.33 -11.08 2.82
C ILE A 37 4.12 -12.49 2.27
N THR A 38 2.91 -12.80 1.80
CA THR A 38 2.60 -14.12 1.26
C THR A 38 3.11 -14.31 -0.16
N GLY A 39 3.73 -13.30 -0.76
CA GLY A 39 4.42 -13.43 -2.03
C GLY A 39 3.63 -13.03 -3.27
N HIS A 40 2.52 -12.35 -3.10
CA HIS A 40 1.79 -11.78 -4.24
C HIS A 40 2.56 -10.62 -4.84
N SER A 41 2.49 -10.49 -6.17
CA SER A 41 3.00 -9.32 -6.89
C SER A 41 1.86 -8.34 -7.11
N LEU A 42 2.14 -7.05 -7.09
CA LEU A 42 1.16 -6.02 -7.43
C LEU A 42 1.24 -5.71 -8.91
N VAL A 43 0.12 -5.89 -9.63
CA VAL A 43 0.03 -5.60 -11.06
C VAL A 43 -0.43 -4.16 -11.29
N SER A 44 -1.48 -3.74 -10.57
CA SER A 44 -2.01 -2.38 -10.65
C SER A 44 -2.79 -2.06 -9.39
N TRP A 45 -3.03 -0.76 -9.17
CA TRP A 45 -3.80 -0.30 -8.03
C TRP A 45 -4.46 1.04 -8.33
N SER A 46 -5.54 1.34 -7.60
CA SER A 46 -6.20 2.65 -7.67
C SER A 46 -6.94 2.91 -6.36
N PHE A 47 -7.09 4.18 -5.99
CA PHE A 47 -7.90 4.52 -4.82
C PHE A 47 -9.37 4.23 -5.11
N ALA A 48 -10.07 3.61 -4.14
CA ALA A 48 -11.50 3.35 -4.26
C ALA A 48 -12.30 4.65 -4.27
N SER A 49 -11.83 5.68 -3.56
CA SER A 49 -12.43 7.00 -3.53
C SER A 49 -11.34 8.05 -3.80
N PRO A 50 -10.95 8.26 -5.06
CA PRO A 50 -9.77 9.06 -5.37
C PRO A 50 -9.86 10.53 -4.99
N THR A 51 -11.07 11.08 -4.84
CA THR A 51 -11.27 12.49 -4.50
C THR A 51 -11.65 12.71 -3.03
N ALA A 52 -11.91 11.66 -2.27
CA ALA A 52 -12.29 11.80 -0.87
C ALA A 52 -11.08 12.21 -0.01
N PRO A 53 -11.26 13.14 0.95
CA PRO A 53 -10.17 13.49 1.84
C PRO A 53 -9.80 12.31 2.75
N ILE A 54 -8.52 12.19 3.07
CA ILE A 54 -8.02 11.18 3.99
C ILE A 54 -7.73 11.86 5.32
N LEU A 55 -8.47 11.45 6.34
CA LEU A 55 -8.30 11.95 7.71
C LEU A 55 -7.24 11.12 8.45
N PRO A 56 -6.59 11.69 9.49
CA PRO A 56 -5.65 10.92 10.30
C PRO A 56 -6.29 9.66 10.87
N CYS A 57 -5.55 8.56 10.85
CA CYS A 57 -5.98 7.25 11.36
C CYS A 57 -7.20 6.66 10.66
N GLN A 58 -7.58 7.19 9.51
CA GLN A 58 -8.67 6.65 8.72
C GLN A 58 -8.17 5.51 7.84
N ASN A 59 -8.99 4.46 7.69
CA ASN A 59 -8.73 3.40 6.73
C ASN A 59 -9.04 3.90 5.32
N VAL A 60 -8.12 3.69 4.39
CA VAL A 60 -8.23 4.13 3.01
C VAL A 60 -8.43 2.92 2.12
N GLY A 61 -9.52 2.88 1.37
CA GLY A 61 -9.80 1.80 0.44
C GLY A 61 -8.98 1.93 -0.84
N VAL A 62 -8.34 0.85 -1.24
CA VAL A 62 -7.52 0.78 -2.45
C VAL A 62 -7.87 -0.50 -3.20
N GLN A 63 -8.18 -0.39 -4.46
CA GLN A 63 -8.44 -1.54 -5.32
C GLN A 63 -7.11 -2.07 -5.84
N LEU A 64 -6.82 -3.33 -5.56
CA LEU A 64 -5.58 -3.97 -5.98
C LEU A 64 -5.87 -5.04 -7.04
N THR A 65 -5.00 -5.13 -8.03
CA THR A 65 -4.90 -6.29 -8.91
C THR A 65 -3.59 -6.98 -8.60
N LEU A 66 -3.67 -8.20 -8.09
CA LEU A 66 -2.53 -8.96 -7.61
C LEU A 66 -2.29 -10.17 -8.50
N ARG A 67 -1.05 -10.67 -8.47
CA ARG A 67 -0.71 -11.95 -9.09
C ARG A 67 -0.11 -12.85 -8.03
N ALA A 68 -0.71 -14.02 -7.84
CA ALA A 68 -0.19 -15.02 -6.93
C ALA A 68 1.07 -15.67 -7.49
N ARG A 69 1.82 -16.37 -6.64
CA ARG A 69 3.01 -17.11 -7.10
C ARG A 69 2.68 -18.16 -8.16
N SER A 70 1.45 -18.68 -8.13
CA SER A 70 0.97 -19.62 -9.16
C SER A 70 0.71 -18.97 -10.50
N GLY A 71 0.73 -17.63 -10.59
CA GLY A 71 0.41 -16.87 -11.78
C GLY A 71 -1.05 -16.45 -11.89
N GLU A 72 -1.89 -16.85 -10.93
CA GLU A 72 -3.30 -16.51 -10.91
C GLU A 72 -3.50 -15.03 -10.55
N SER A 73 -4.38 -14.34 -11.29
CA SER A 73 -4.74 -12.95 -11.01
C SER A 73 -5.84 -12.89 -9.96
N VAL A 74 -5.71 -11.99 -9.00
CA VAL A 74 -6.67 -11.79 -7.93
C VAL A 74 -6.97 -10.30 -7.81
N GLU A 75 -8.25 -9.93 -7.78
CA GLU A 75 -8.66 -8.58 -7.47
C GLU A 75 -9.09 -8.50 -6.01
N ARG A 76 -8.68 -7.43 -5.33
CA ARG A 76 -8.93 -7.29 -3.90
C ARG A 76 -9.10 -5.83 -3.52
N LEU A 77 -10.15 -5.55 -2.73
CA LEU A 77 -10.31 -4.24 -2.11
C LEU A 77 -9.58 -4.27 -0.77
N ALA A 78 -8.48 -3.57 -0.71
CA ALA A 78 -7.65 -3.50 0.48
C ALA A 78 -7.91 -2.20 1.23
N HIS A 79 -7.66 -2.21 2.54
CA HIS A 79 -7.74 -1.01 3.37
C HIS A 79 -6.40 -0.78 4.03
N TYR A 80 -5.93 0.46 3.99
CA TYR A 80 -4.65 0.86 4.56
C TYR A 80 -4.82 2.00 5.54
N GLN A 81 -4.01 1.99 6.58
CA GLN A 81 -3.91 3.10 7.52
C GLN A 81 -2.52 3.69 7.42
N VAL A 82 -2.44 5.02 7.40
CA VAL A 82 -1.17 5.73 7.38
C VAL A 82 -0.94 6.39 8.72
N LEU A 83 0.21 6.11 9.31
CA LEU A 83 0.67 6.73 10.53
C LEU A 83 1.90 7.57 10.20
N THR A 84 1.95 8.80 10.71
CA THR A 84 3.04 9.72 10.42
C THR A 84 4.01 9.91 11.58
N SER A 85 3.65 9.41 12.76
CA SER A 85 4.45 9.55 13.97
C SER A 85 4.41 8.26 14.76
N PRO A 86 5.50 7.78 15.36
CA PRO A 86 6.86 8.35 15.30
C PRO A 86 7.55 8.16 13.94
N LYS A 87 7.07 7.24 13.10
CA LYS A 87 7.62 6.99 11.77
C LYS A 87 6.49 6.91 10.76
N LEU A 88 6.77 7.32 9.53
CA LEU A 88 5.82 7.19 8.43
C LEU A 88 5.63 5.70 8.12
N SER A 89 4.41 5.23 8.27
CA SER A 89 4.09 3.83 8.00
C SER A 89 2.78 3.68 7.25
N VAL A 90 2.71 2.67 6.40
CA VAL A 90 1.52 2.27 5.65
C VAL A 90 1.22 0.83 6.04
N ARG A 91 0.06 0.60 6.63
CA ARG A 91 -0.30 -0.70 7.18
C ARG A 91 -1.61 -1.19 6.62
N ARG A 92 -1.64 -2.45 6.20
CA ARG A 92 -2.86 -3.13 5.80
C ARG A 92 -3.74 -3.42 7.03
N THR A 93 -5.05 -3.11 6.95
CA THR A 93 -5.96 -3.21 8.11
C THR A 93 -7.21 -4.05 7.89
N ASP A 94 -7.38 -4.66 6.74
CA ASP A 94 -8.61 -5.39 6.38
C ASP A 94 -8.51 -6.91 6.51
N PHE A 95 -7.73 -7.37 7.45
CA PHE A 95 -7.59 -8.81 7.72
C PHE A 95 -8.31 -9.27 8.95
#